data_121dc4cb83c5cbd9f5dee93c32828e8d
#
_entry.id   121dc4cb83c5cbd9f5dee93c32828e8d
#
_cell.length_a   1.000
_cell.length_b   1.000
_cell.length_c   1.000
_cell.angle_alpha   90.00
_cell.angle_beta   90.00
_cell.angle_gamma   90.00
#
_symmetry.space_group_name_H-M   'P 1'
#
loop_
_entity.id
_entity.type
_entity.pdbx_description
1 polymer ?
#
loop_
_entity_poly.entity_id
_entity_poly.type
_entity_poly.pdbx_seq_one_letter_code
_entity_poly.pdbx_strand_id
1 'polypeptide(L)'
;MYLYISVTFYSASAVHLKRCAVFFFPFPCYDGDRKKKERTKHMGYILELRKQVGHRPLIMTCAGVLLLNEKRELLLQKRVDNGLWGYPGGSMELGESFKDCARREVQEETGLICGNLEHFMNVSGDEVHYVYPNGDEIYAAEEIFLCREFSGQIICQQEEVEKLCFFCMEELPPKEQINPNNYPAIERLRRMMDENYRETI
;
A
#
# COMPACT_ATOMS: atom_id res chain seq x y z
N MET A 1 25.09 -19.21 4.56
CA MET A 1 26.56 -19.11 4.30
C MET A 1 26.82 -17.65 3.99
N TYR A 2 27.28 -16.92 5.00
CA TYR A 2 27.52 -15.47 4.89
C TYR A 2 28.91 -15.24 4.29
N LEU A 3 28.99 -14.53 3.18
CA LEU A 3 30.25 -14.09 2.60
C LEU A 3 30.59 -12.69 3.15
N TYR A 4 31.59 -12.62 4.03
CA TYR A 4 32.20 -11.36 4.45
C TYR A 4 33.23 -10.94 3.38
N ILE A 5 33.00 -9.80 2.74
CA ILE A 5 34.02 -9.13 1.92
C ILE A 5 34.51 -7.92 2.71
N SER A 6 35.73 -7.99 3.24
CA SER A 6 36.42 -6.86 3.85
C SER A 6 37.15 -6.08 2.76
N VAL A 7 36.86 -4.79 2.60
CA VAL A 7 37.60 -3.89 1.72
C VAL A 7 38.39 -2.91 2.57
N THR A 8 39.72 -2.99 2.48
CA THR A 8 40.66 -2.10 3.16
C THR A 8 40.84 -0.83 2.31
N PHE A 9 40.65 0.35 2.92
CA PHE A 9 40.90 1.63 2.28
C PHE A 9 42.27 2.18 2.62
N TYR A 10 43.03 2.56 1.58
CA TYR A 10 44.22 3.42 1.71
C TYR A 10 43.82 4.89 1.57
N SER A 11 44.34 5.72 2.45
CA SER A 11 44.08 7.17 2.49
C SER A 11 45.05 7.92 1.59
N ALA A 12 44.53 8.83 0.77
CA ALA A 12 45.27 10.00 0.29
C ALA A 12 44.30 11.15 -0.03
N SER A 13 44.48 12.23 0.75
CA SER A 13 44.15 13.64 0.53
C SER A 13 42.96 14.10 -0.30
N ALA A 14 42.06 14.76 0.44
CA ALA A 14 41.33 15.98 0.08
C ALA A 14 40.62 16.08 -1.28
N VAL A 15 39.29 15.84 -1.28
CA VAL A 15 38.24 16.71 -1.81
C VAL A 15 36.92 16.14 -1.30
N HIS A 16 36.05 16.99 -0.74
CA HIS A 16 34.74 16.63 -0.20
C HIS A 16 33.81 16.14 -1.32
N LEU A 17 33.69 14.84 -1.48
CA LEU A 17 32.57 14.17 -2.15
C LEU A 17 31.97 13.20 -1.14
N LYS A 18 30.86 13.63 -0.52
CA LYS A 18 29.99 12.72 0.22
C LYS A 18 29.40 11.72 -0.77
N ARG A 19 30.08 10.61 -1.01
CA ARG A 19 29.48 9.44 -1.63
C ARG A 19 28.63 8.76 -0.56
N CYS A 20 27.31 8.94 -0.66
CA CYS A 20 26.38 8.01 -0.04
C CYS A 20 26.71 6.61 -0.58
N ALA A 21 27.20 5.74 0.29
CA ALA A 21 27.26 4.31 0.01
C ALA A 21 25.81 3.81 0.01
N VAL A 22 25.27 3.55 -1.16
CA VAL A 22 23.99 2.86 -1.30
C VAL A 22 24.22 1.42 -0.86
N PHE A 23 23.92 1.13 0.39
CA PHE A 23 23.81 -0.24 0.85
C PHE A 23 22.48 -0.79 0.32
N PHE A 24 22.55 -1.62 -0.70
CA PHE A 24 21.45 -2.48 -1.09
C PHE A 24 21.17 -3.48 0.04
N PHE A 25 20.33 -3.10 0.99
CA PHE A 25 19.66 -4.07 1.82
C PHE A 25 18.43 -4.54 1.03
N PRO A 26 18.29 -5.86 0.76
CA PRO A 26 17.05 -6.34 0.21
C PRO A 26 15.95 -6.05 1.23
N PHE A 27 14.98 -5.23 0.85
CA PHE A 27 13.80 -4.98 1.67
C PHE A 27 13.16 -6.33 2.03
N PRO A 28 12.68 -6.51 3.26
CA PRO A 28 11.93 -7.70 3.60
C PRO A 28 10.61 -7.67 2.83
N CYS A 29 10.60 -8.33 1.68
CA CYS A 29 9.38 -8.65 0.98
C CYS A 29 8.83 -9.96 1.55
N TYR A 30 7.54 -9.96 1.85
CA TYR A 30 6.86 -11.11 2.40
C TYR A 30 6.13 -11.83 1.27
N ASP A 31 6.65 -13.00 0.87
CA ASP A 31 6.00 -13.92 -0.05
C ASP A 31 5.13 -14.88 0.77
N GLY A 32 3.87 -15.00 0.42
CA GLY A 32 2.92 -15.81 1.18
C GLY A 32 3.28 -17.29 1.20
N ASP A 33 3.40 -17.86 2.39
CA ASP A 33 3.57 -19.30 2.58
C ASP A 33 2.19 -19.99 2.55
N ARG A 34 2.05 -21.04 1.73
CA ARG A 34 0.76 -21.70 1.43
C ARG A 34 0.21 -22.47 2.62
N LYS A 35 -0.52 -21.82 3.50
CA LYS A 35 -1.45 -22.51 4.41
C LYS A 35 -2.86 -21.98 4.21
N LYS A 36 -3.66 -22.70 3.42
CA LYS A 36 -5.11 -22.49 3.29
C LYS A 36 -5.77 -22.61 4.65
N LYS A 37 -6.28 -21.49 5.15
CA LYS A 37 -7.30 -21.47 6.19
C LYS A 37 -8.62 -21.19 5.47
N GLU A 38 -9.51 -22.19 5.40
CA GLU A 38 -10.86 -22.01 4.87
C GLU A 38 -11.57 -20.95 5.71
N ARG A 39 -11.67 -19.73 5.19
CA ARG A 39 -12.64 -18.74 5.62
C ARG A 39 -13.85 -18.86 4.70
N THR A 40 -15.03 -19.03 5.26
CA THR A 40 -16.28 -18.86 4.51
C THR A 40 -16.27 -17.45 3.93
N LYS A 41 -16.08 -17.35 2.62
CA LYS A 41 -16.01 -16.09 1.90
C LYS A 41 -17.40 -15.45 1.94
N HIS A 42 -17.59 -14.46 2.81
CA HIS A 42 -18.75 -13.60 2.74
C HIS A 42 -18.60 -12.78 1.45
N MET A 43 -19.57 -12.91 0.54
CA MET A 43 -19.54 -12.17 -0.71
C MET A 43 -19.90 -10.73 -0.40
N GLY A 44 -18.95 -9.79 -0.56
CA GLY A 44 -19.12 -8.39 -0.23
C GLY A 44 -20.24 -7.70 -1.01
N TYR A 45 -20.75 -6.61 -0.46
CA TYR A 45 -21.87 -5.82 -1.01
C TYR A 45 -21.68 -5.48 -2.50
N ILE A 46 -20.49 -5.04 -2.89
CA ILE A 46 -20.21 -4.68 -4.30
C ILE A 46 -20.33 -5.89 -5.22
N LEU A 47 -19.85 -7.06 -4.82
CA LEU A 47 -19.98 -8.28 -5.64
C LEU A 47 -21.43 -8.76 -5.75
N GLU A 48 -22.24 -8.57 -4.70
CA GLU A 48 -23.67 -8.86 -4.77
C GLU A 48 -24.39 -7.88 -5.69
N LEU A 49 -24.07 -6.59 -5.61
CA LEU A 49 -24.63 -5.57 -6.48
C LEU A 49 -24.27 -5.81 -7.95
N ARG A 50 -23.02 -6.20 -8.23
CA ARG A 50 -22.55 -6.54 -9.59
C ARG A 50 -23.37 -7.64 -10.26
N LYS A 51 -23.85 -8.63 -9.51
CA LYS A 51 -24.74 -9.67 -10.07
C LYS A 51 -26.03 -9.11 -10.65
N GLN A 52 -26.50 -7.96 -10.13
CA GLN A 52 -27.74 -7.34 -10.59
C GLN A 52 -27.51 -6.31 -11.70
N VAL A 53 -26.41 -5.54 -11.62
CA VAL A 53 -26.17 -4.42 -12.52
C VAL A 53 -25.12 -4.72 -13.60
N GLY A 54 -24.39 -5.82 -13.50
CA GLY A 54 -23.32 -6.18 -14.43
C GLY A 54 -22.14 -5.20 -14.34
N HIS A 55 -21.50 -4.93 -15.48
CA HIS A 55 -20.28 -4.09 -15.58
C HIS A 55 -20.56 -2.58 -15.69
N ARG A 56 -21.81 -2.14 -15.46
CA ARG A 56 -22.13 -0.70 -15.48
C ARG A 56 -21.24 0.08 -14.53
N PRO A 57 -20.87 1.35 -14.89
CA PRO A 57 -20.14 2.22 -13.97
C PRO A 57 -20.85 2.36 -12.62
N LEU A 58 -20.09 2.20 -11.53
CA LEU A 58 -20.59 2.40 -10.17
C LEU A 58 -19.77 3.46 -9.47
N ILE A 59 -20.42 4.31 -8.66
CA ILE A 59 -19.73 5.06 -7.63
C ILE A 59 -19.46 4.07 -6.49
N MET A 60 -18.18 3.82 -6.22
CA MET A 60 -17.76 2.87 -5.19
C MET A 60 -17.14 3.60 -4.01
N THR A 61 -17.79 3.49 -2.85
CA THR A 61 -17.26 4.07 -1.61
C THR A 61 -16.20 3.13 -1.04
N CYS A 62 -15.02 3.67 -0.76
CA CYS A 62 -13.84 2.92 -0.34
C CYS A 62 -13.15 3.58 0.86
N ALA A 63 -12.33 2.80 1.53
CA ALA A 63 -11.38 3.32 2.51
C ALA A 63 -10.01 2.65 2.32
N GLY A 64 -8.95 3.43 2.46
CA GLY A 64 -7.58 2.95 2.33
C GLY A 64 -6.66 3.45 3.43
N VAL A 65 -5.52 2.79 3.63
CA VAL A 65 -4.57 3.14 4.68
C VAL A 65 -3.13 3.19 4.17
N LEU A 66 -2.49 4.32 4.37
CA LEU A 66 -1.05 4.50 4.23
C LEU A 66 -0.38 4.08 5.56
N LEU A 67 0.19 2.88 5.61
CA LEU A 67 0.87 2.33 6.78
C LEU A 67 2.35 2.69 6.75
N LEU A 68 2.81 3.52 7.70
CA LEU A 68 4.21 3.88 7.86
C LEU A 68 4.80 3.20 9.09
N ASN A 69 5.86 2.43 8.91
CA ASN A 69 6.61 1.85 10.03
C ASN A 69 7.50 2.89 10.73
N GLU A 70 8.19 2.47 11.81
CA GLU A 70 9.10 3.33 12.60
C GLU A 70 10.25 3.92 11.75
N LYS A 71 10.63 3.26 10.66
CA LYS A 71 11.64 3.76 9.71
C LYS A 71 11.06 4.70 8.67
N ARG A 72 9.75 5.02 8.77
CA ARG A 72 9.01 5.84 7.80
C ARG A 72 8.92 5.20 6.40
N GLU A 73 9.00 3.87 6.34
CA GLU A 73 8.77 3.11 5.11
C GLU A 73 7.27 2.84 4.93
N LEU A 74 6.77 2.99 3.70
CA LEU A 74 5.37 2.77 3.33
C LEU A 74 5.12 1.31 2.96
N LEU A 75 4.14 0.68 3.59
CA LEU A 75 3.68 -0.64 3.17
C LEU A 75 2.85 -0.54 1.90
N LEU A 76 3.29 -1.26 0.89
CA LEU A 76 2.51 -1.48 -0.33
C LEU A 76 2.27 -2.97 -0.54
N GLN A 77 1.13 -3.26 -1.17
CA GLN A 77 0.75 -4.59 -1.64
C GLN A 77 0.80 -4.64 -3.16
N LYS A 78 1.28 -5.75 -3.69
CA LYS A 78 1.18 -6.05 -5.11
C LYS A 78 -0.07 -6.87 -5.34
N ARG A 79 -0.97 -6.38 -6.18
CA ARG A 79 -2.27 -6.98 -6.42
C ARG A 79 -2.18 -8.17 -7.37
N VAL A 80 -2.98 -9.20 -7.13
CA VAL A 80 -3.05 -10.39 -8.00
C VAL A 80 -3.80 -10.09 -9.30
N ASP A 81 -4.84 -9.22 -9.25
CA ASP A 81 -5.74 -8.95 -10.38
C ASP A 81 -5.08 -8.18 -11.54
N ASN A 82 -4.17 -7.25 -11.22
CA ASN A 82 -3.54 -6.40 -12.23
C ASN A 82 -2.01 -6.28 -12.12
N GLY A 83 -1.40 -6.90 -11.10
CA GLY A 83 0.05 -6.88 -10.86
C GLY A 83 0.63 -5.52 -10.43
N LEU A 84 -0.22 -4.55 -10.09
CA LEU A 84 0.19 -3.21 -9.68
C LEU A 84 0.33 -3.11 -8.16
N TRP A 85 1.16 -2.16 -7.72
CA TRP A 85 1.34 -1.83 -6.32
C TRP A 85 0.28 -0.82 -5.86
N GLY A 86 -0.20 -0.97 -4.62
CA GLY A 86 -1.11 -0.04 -3.97
C GLY A 86 -1.01 -0.16 -2.45
N TYR A 87 -1.60 0.79 -1.74
CA TYR A 87 -1.79 0.65 -0.30
C TYR A 87 -2.98 -0.26 0.00
N PRO A 88 -3.05 -0.91 1.19
CA PRO A 88 -4.20 -1.71 1.60
C PRO A 88 -5.49 -0.89 1.68
N GLY A 89 -6.58 -1.47 1.21
CA GLY A 89 -7.89 -0.84 1.22
C GLY A 89 -8.87 -1.45 0.24
N GLY A 90 -10.15 -1.15 0.41
CA GLY A 90 -11.20 -1.69 -0.43
C GLY A 90 -12.56 -1.04 -0.20
N SER A 91 -13.61 -1.71 -0.68
CA SER A 91 -14.98 -1.20 -0.66
C SER A 91 -15.63 -1.37 0.71
N MET A 92 -16.47 -0.40 1.06
CA MET A 92 -17.27 -0.45 2.28
C MET A 92 -18.34 -1.53 2.19
N GLU A 93 -18.59 -2.18 3.32
CA GLU A 93 -19.74 -3.03 3.56
C GLU A 93 -20.90 -2.23 4.18
N LEU A 94 -22.11 -2.75 4.04
CA LEU A 94 -23.30 -2.09 4.61
C LEU A 94 -23.19 -1.93 6.12
N GLY A 95 -23.31 -0.69 6.59
CA GLY A 95 -23.26 -0.34 8.01
C GLY A 95 -21.85 -0.07 8.55
N GLU A 96 -20.80 -0.20 7.74
CA GLU A 96 -19.45 0.18 8.15
C GLU A 96 -19.26 1.70 8.17
N SER A 97 -18.45 2.19 9.09
CA SER A 97 -17.81 3.49 8.95
C SER A 97 -16.55 3.38 8.07
N PHE A 98 -16.04 4.50 7.54
CA PHE A 98 -14.76 4.51 6.82
C PHE A 98 -13.61 3.92 7.65
N LYS A 99 -13.56 4.21 8.95
CA LYS A 99 -12.51 3.67 9.83
C LYS A 99 -12.64 2.17 10.05
N ASP A 100 -13.87 1.64 10.13
CA ASP A 100 -14.09 0.20 10.29
C ASP A 100 -13.71 -0.54 9.00
N CYS A 101 -14.12 -0.02 7.84
CA CYS A 101 -13.71 -0.53 6.54
C CYS A 101 -12.18 -0.54 6.41
N ALA A 102 -11.51 0.58 6.68
CA ALA A 102 -10.06 0.69 6.61
C ALA A 102 -9.34 -0.33 7.51
N ARG A 103 -9.81 -0.53 8.75
CA ARG A 103 -9.24 -1.54 9.67
C ARG A 103 -9.47 -2.97 9.18
N ARG A 104 -10.67 -3.26 8.69
CA ARG A 104 -11.03 -4.59 8.16
C ARG A 104 -10.15 -4.94 6.98
N GLU A 105 -10.04 -4.05 6.00
CA GLU A 105 -9.24 -4.27 4.79
C GLU A 105 -7.75 -4.48 5.12
N VAL A 106 -7.16 -3.62 5.97
CA VAL A 106 -5.77 -3.81 6.41
C VAL A 106 -5.59 -5.18 7.07
N GLN A 107 -6.50 -5.57 7.96
CA GLN A 107 -6.41 -6.85 8.64
C GLN A 107 -6.58 -8.05 7.69
N GLU A 108 -7.49 -7.95 6.73
CA GLU A 108 -7.76 -9.01 5.75
C GLU A 108 -6.60 -9.17 4.77
N GLU A 109 -6.10 -8.08 4.21
CA GLU A 109 -5.06 -8.10 3.17
C GLU A 109 -3.65 -8.30 3.73
N THR A 110 -3.37 -7.82 4.95
CA THR A 110 -2.00 -7.76 5.49
C THR A 110 -1.79 -8.52 6.80
N GLY A 111 -2.86 -8.88 7.51
CA GLY A 111 -2.80 -9.46 8.86
C GLY A 111 -2.47 -8.44 9.97
N LEU A 112 -2.24 -7.17 9.63
CA LEU A 112 -1.92 -6.12 10.60
C LEU A 112 -3.19 -5.55 11.25
N ILE A 113 -3.03 -5.05 12.46
CA ILE A 113 -4.08 -4.40 13.26
C ILE A 113 -3.70 -2.93 13.42
N CYS A 114 -4.48 -2.03 12.83
CA CYS A 114 -4.27 -0.59 12.93
C CYS A 114 -4.61 -0.06 14.33
N GLY A 115 -3.75 0.78 14.86
CA GLY A 115 -3.99 1.62 16.02
C GLY A 115 -4.77 2.88 15.63
N ASN A 116 -4.19 4.06 15.86
CA ASN A 116 -4.82 5.32 15.48
C ASN A 116 -4.83 5.51 13.95
N LEU A 117 -6.00 5.88 13.42
CA LEU A 117 -6.19 6.26 12.01
C LEU A 117 -6.40 7.78 11.92
N GLU A 118 -5.43 8.48 11.35
CA GLU A 118 -5.48 9.91 11.08
C GLU A 118 -6.01 10.13 9.67
N HIS A 119 -7.03 10.99 9.50
CA HIS A 119 -7.49 11.36 8.17
C HIS A 119 -6.34 11.99 7.38
N PHE A 120 -6.10 11.50 6.17
CA PHE A 120 -5.04 12.00 5.30
C PHE A 120 -5.57 12.81 4.13
N MET A 121 -6.48 12.24 3.36
CA MET A 121 -7.16 12.91 2.25
C MET A 121 -8.37 12.11 1.76
N ASN A 122 -9.21 12.77 0.97
CA ASN A 122 -10.24 12.12 0.18
C ASN A 122 -9.90 12.23 -1.30
N VAL A 123 -10.25 11.22 -2.08
CA VAL A 123 -10.16 11.23 -3.54
C VAL A 123 -11.50 10.86 -4.16
N SER A 124 -11.86 11.50 -5.27
CA SER A 124 -13.06 11.21 -6.03
C SER A 124 -13.00 11.86 -7.41
N GLY A 125 -13.95 11.52 -8.28
CA GLY A 125 -14.04 12.09 -9.63
C GLY A 125 -13.25 11.32 -10.67
N ASP A 126 -12.94 11.99 -11.79
CA ASP A 126 -12.33 11.34 -12.97
C ASP A 126 -10.90 10.85 -12.70
N GLU A 127 -10.20 11.42 -11.73
CA GLU A 127 -8.83 11.03 -11.37
C GLU A 127 -8.75 9.60 -10.77
N VAL A 128 -9.88 9.10 -10.27
CA VAL A 128 -10.01 7.76 -9.67
C VAL A 128 -11.04 6.91 -10.39
N HIS A 129 -11.27 7.19 -11.67
CA HIS A 129 -11.97 6.32 -12.60
C HIS A 129 -11.09 5.12 -12.95
N TYR A 130 -11.63 3.93 -12.88
CA TYR A 130 -10.89 2.70 -13.18
C TYR A 130 -11.78 1.65 -13.82
N VAL A 131 -11.24 0.96 -14.83
CA VAL A 131 -11.86 -0.21 -15.44
C VAL A 131 -10.99 -1.42 -15.10
N TYR A 132 -11.58 -2.36 -14.36
CA TYR A 132 -10.91 -3.60 -13.99
C TYR A 132 -10.70 -4.53 -15.17
N PRO A 133 -9.74 -5.48 -15.13
CA PRO A 133 -9.52 -6.44 -16.21
C PRO A 133 -10.76 -7.30 -16.56
N ASN A 134 -11.67 -7.51 -15.60
CA ASN A 134 -12.94 -8.21 -15.82
C ASN A 134 -14.03 -7.35 -16.48
N GLY A 135 -13.74 -6.07 -16.77
CA GLY A 135 -14.67 -5.10 -17.39
C GLY A 135 -15.54 -4.34 -16.40
N ASP A 136 -15.39 -4.54 -15.09
CA ASP A 136 -16.07 -3.72 -14.09
C ASP A 136 -15.53 -2.30 -14.11
N GLU A 137 -16.43 -1.32 -14.18
CA GLU A 137 -16.11 0.09 -14.21
C GLU A 137 -16.51 0.77 -12.90
N ILE A 138 -15.63 1.59 -12.36
CA ILE A 138 -15.86 2.32 -11.10
C ILE A 138 -15.39 3.77 -11.18
N TYR A 139 -16.07 4.60 -10.40
CA TYR A 139 -15.60 5.90 -9.92
C TYR A 139 -15.46 5.79 -8.41
N ALA A 140 -14.24 5.76 -7.91
CA ALA A 140 -14.03 5.64 -6.48
C ALA A 140 -14.38 6.94 -5.75
N ALA A 141 -14.93 6.79 -4.54
CA ALA A 141 -15.04 7.86 -3.54
C ALA A 141 -14.40 7.31 -2.28
N GLU A 142 -13.14 7.66 -2.05
CA GLU A 142 -12.31 6.99 -1.06
C GLU A 142 -11.86 7.96 0.03
N GLU A 143 -11.98 7.55 1.31
CA GLU A 143 -11.32 8.19 2.43
C GLU A 143 -10.03 7.45 2.75
N ILE A 144 -8.92 8.19 2.76
CA ILE A 144 -7.58 7.63 2.94
C ILE A 144 -7.05 8.08 4.30
N PHE A 145 -6.60 7.11 5.08
CA PHE A 145 -6.01 7.33 6.40
C PHE A 145 -4.49 7.13 6.39
N LEU A 146 -3.82 7.79 7.32
CA LEU A 146 -2.45 7.55 7.67
C LEU A 146 -2.40 6.81 9.01
N CYS A 147 -1.65 5.71 9.06
CA CYS A 147 -1.46 4.90 10.25
C CYS A 147 0.04 4.70 10.53
N ARG A 148 0.49 5.14 11.70
CA ARG A 148 1.87 4.99 12.16
C ARG A 148 2.02 3.98 13.29
N GLU A 149 0.89 3.57 13.86
CA GLU A 149 0.84 2.63 14.97
C GLU A 149 0.05 1.40 14.55
N PHE A 150 0.70 0.29 14.39
CA PHE A 150 0.07 -0.99 14.06
C PHE A 150 0.81 -2.14 14.71
N SER A 151 0.13 -3.26 14.85
CA SER A 151 0.64 -4.48 15.46
C SER A 151 0.23 -5.71 14.66
N GLY A 152 0.67 -6.88 15.07
CA GLY A 152 0.35 -8.13 14.39
C GLY A 152 1.52 -8.69 13.60
N GLN A 153 1.27 -9.75 12.87
CA GLN A 153 2.23 -10.37 11.97
C GLN A 153 1.77 -10.15 10.53
N ILE A 154 2.69 -9.81 9.66
CA ILE A 154 2.37 -9.69 8.23
C ILE A 154 2.01 -11.07 7.69
N ILE A 155 0.80 -11.17 7.18
CA ILE A 155 0.26 -12.38 6.54
C ILE A 155 -0.33 -11.94 5.23
N CYS A 156 0.32 -12.32 4.13
CA CYS A 156 -0.15 -12.00 2.79
C CYS A 156 -1.39 -12.85 2.45
N GLN A 157 -2.50 -12.20 2.16
CA GLN A 157 -3.72 -12.88 1.69
C GLN A 157 -3.58 -13.20 0.20
N GLN A 158 -3.17 -14.42 -0.11
CA GLN A 158 -2.77 -14.85 -1.46
C GLN A 158 -3.87 -14.81 -2.53
N GLU A 159 -5.14 -14.71 -2.16
CA GLU A 159 -6.23 -14.61 -3.15
C GLU A 159 -6.27 -13.24 -3.83
N GLU A 160 -5.88 -12.18 -3.14
CA GLU A 160 -5.96 -10.79 -3.62
C GLU A 160 -4.60 -10.08 -3.65
N VAL A 161 -3.65 -10.52 -2.81
CA VAL A 161 -2.34 -9.92 -2.64
C VAL A 161 -1.24 -10.93 -3.01
N GLU A 162 -0.46 -10.61 -4.05
CA GLU A 162 0.70 -11.41 -4.45
C GLU A 162 1.85 -11.24 -3.45
N LYS A 163 2.08 -9.99 -2.99
CA LYS A 163 3.25 -9.62 -2.20
C LYS A 163 3.00 -8.38 -1.36
N LEU A 164 3.61 -8.34 -0.18
CA LEU A 164 3.66 -7.17 0.71
C LEU A 164 5.10 -6.71 0.88
N CYS A 165 5.34 -5.41 0.74
CA CYS A 165 6.68 -4.82 0.88
C CYS A 165 6.61 -3.45 1.56
N PHE A 166 7.57 -3.17 2.46
CA PHE A 166 7.83 -1.82 2.91
C PHE A 166 8.84 -1.15 1.97
N PHE A 167 8.55 0.08 1.57
CA PHE A 167 9.38 0.90 0.69
C PHE A 167 9.76 2.20 1.38
N CYS A 168 11.02 2.59 1.32
CA CYS A 168 11.37 3.97 1.61
C CYS A 168 10.88 4.89 0.47
N MET A 169 10.66 6.16 0.78
CA MET A 169 10.02 7.09 -0.17
C MET A 169 10.85 7.34 -1.43
N GLU A 170 12.17 7.17 -1.33
CA GLU A 170 13.10 7.32 -2.45
C GLU A 170 13.13 6.11 -3.39
N GLU A 171 12.62 4.96 -2.93
CA GLU A 171 12.66 3.68 -3.65
C GLU A 171 11.27 3.12 -3.92
N LEU A 172 10.25 3.97 -3.93
CA LEU A 172 8.90 3.60 -4.34
C LEU A 172 8.90 3.03 -5.76
N PRO A 173 8.02 2.08 -6.06
CA PRO A 173 7.81 1.60 -7.42
C PRO A 173 7.55 2.78 -8.38
N PRO A 174 8.02 2.70 -9.64
CA PRO A 174 7.73 3.73 -10.62
C PRO A 174 6.22 3.86 -10.85
N LYS A 175 5.77 5.06 -11.23
CA LYS A 175 4.34 5.41 -11.37
C LYS A 175 3.54 4.37 -12.16
N GLU A 176 4.13 3.83 -13.22
CA GLU A 176 3.52 2.86 -14.13
C GLU A 176 3.28 1.50 -13.47
N GLN A 177 3.93 1.24 -12.34
CA GLN A 177 3.74 0.03 -11.52
C GLN A 177 2.85 0.27 -10.31
N ILE A 178 2.37 1.49 -10.10
CA ILE A 178 1.43 1.83 -9.03
C ILE A 178 0.01 1.89 -9.61
N ASN A 179 -0.95 1.35 -8.87
CA ASN A 179 -2.35 1.45 -9.24
C ASN A 179 -2.74 2.94 -9.41
N PRO A 180 -3.31 3.34 -10.55
CA PRO A 180 -3.64 4.74 -10.83
C PRO A 180 -4.48 5.40 -9.73
N ASN A 181 -5.43 4.67 -9.14
CA ASN A 181 -6.27 5.20 -8.06
C ASN A 181 -5.50 5.46 -6.75
N ASN A 182 -4.41 4.73 -6.52
CA ASN A 182 -3.60 4.88 -5.31
C ASN A 182 -2.49 5.93 -5.47
N TYR A 183 -2.09 6.22 -6.71
CA TYR A 183 -0.97 7.10 -6.98
C TYR A 183 -1.11 8.52 -6.38
N PRO A 184 -2.28 9.20 -6.43
CA PRO A 184 -2.41 10.55 -5.88
C PRO A 184 -2.07 10.65 -4.38
N ALA A 185 -2.50 9.66 -3.59
CA ALA A 185 -2.24 9.64 -2.15
C ALA A 185 -0.77 9.32 -1.84
N ILE A 186 -0.19 8.35 -2.55
CA ILE A 186 1.23 7.99 -2.39
C ILE A 186 2.12 9.18 -2.75
N GLU A 187 1.85 9.87 -3.85
CA GLU A 187 2.62 11.04 -4.28
C GLU A 187 2.47 12.21 -3.30
N ARG A 188 1.26 12.44 -2.76
CA ARG A 188 1.05 13.46 -1.72
C ARG A 188 1.85 13.14 -0.47
N LEU A 189 1.84 11.87 -0.02
CA LEU A 189 2.63 11.44 1.13
C LEU A 189 4.13 11.66 0.90
N ARG A 190 4.64 11.28 -0.26
CA ARG A 190 6.03 11.46 -0.65
C ARG A 190 6.45 12.94 -0.54
N ARG A 191 5.67 13.84 -1.14
CA ARG A 191 5.93 15.29 -1.08
C ARG A 191 5.93 15.82 0.37
N MET A 192 4.95 15.44 1.16
CA MET A 192 4.85 15.86 2.56
C MET A 192 6.07 15.39 3.38
N MET A 193 6.60 14.21 3.09
CA MET A 193 7.79 13.69 3.78
C MET A 193 9.07 14.39 3.32
N ASP A 194 9.19 14.75 2.05
CA ASP A 194 10.31 15.53 1.50
C ASP A 194 10.34 16.96 2.06
N GLU A 195 9.18 17.61 2.20
CA GLU A 195 9.06 18.97 2.78
C GLU A 195 9.46 18.98 4.26
N ASN A 196 8.96 18.03 5.06
CA ASN A 196 9.34 17.89 6.47
C ASN A 196 10.84 17.62 6.67
N TYR A 197 11.48 16.95 5.72
CA TYR A 197 12.93 16.73 5.75
C TYR A 197 13.71 18.03 5.53
N ARG A 198 13.22 18.91 4.64
CA ARG A 198 13.86 20.21 4.33
C ARG A 198 13.72 21.23 5.46
N GLU A 199 12.62 21.20 6.21
CA GLU A 199 12.40 22.10 7.35
C GLU A 199 13.21 21.69 8.61
N THR A 200 13.77 20.49 8.63
CA THR A 200 14.54 19.95 9.78
C THR A 200 16.06 20.15 9.62
N ILE A 201 16.53 20.66 8.46
CA ILE A 201 17.93 20.99 8.16
C ILE A 201 18.15 22.49 8.22
#